data_e622e20ba6a7d4a07950ce4c246e4087
#
_entry.id   e622e20ba6a7d4a07950ce4c246e4087
#
_cell.length_a   1.000
_cell.length_b   1.000
_cell.length_c   1.000
_cell.angle_alpha   90.00
_cell.angle_beta   90.00
_cell.angle_gamma   90.00
#
_symmetry.space_group_name_H-M   'P 1'
#
loop_
_entity.id
_entity.type
_entity.pdbx_description
1 polymer ?
#
loop_
_entity_poly.entity_id
_entity_poly.type
_entity_poly.pdbx_seq_one_letter_code
_entity_poly.pdbx_strand_id
1 'polypeptide(L)'
;MSFASFLVAEASGERIVGYVVALDAADEGEILNLAVAPAMRRTGLGRALVHEMLEVLSDRGVRQVYLEVRESNAPARALYAAHGFKEVGRRKQYYRRPVEDAIVLRLDA
;
A
#
# COMPACT_ATOMS: atom_id res chain seq x y z
N MET A 1 -6.20 -0.76 -20.64
CA MET A 1 -7.08 -1.50 -19.72
C MET A 1 -6.43 -1.59 -18.36
N SER A 2 -7.16 -1.30 -17.30
CA SER A 2 -6.64 -1.42 -15.94
C SER A 2 -7.30 -2.58 -15.21
N PHE A 3 -6.58 -3.16 -14.26
CA PHE A 3 -7.04 -4.30 -13.45
C PHE A 3 -6.94 -3.94 -11.98
N ALA A 4 -7.89 -4.43 -11.20
CA ALA A 4 -7.89 -4.25 -9.75
C ALA A 4 -7.58 -5.59 -9.07
N SER A 5 -6.72 -5.54 -8.06
CA SER A 5 -6.40 -6.68 -7.20
C SER A 5 -6.79 -6.35 -5.77
N PHE A 6 -7.37 -7.31 -5.09
CA PHE A 6 -7.88 -7.13 -3.74
C PHE A 6 -7.53 -8.36 -2.91
N LEU A 7 -6.76 -8.14 -1.84
CA LEU A 7 -6.39 -9.21 -0.92
C LEU A 7 -6.95 -8.92 0.47
N VAL A 8 -7.49 -9.94 1.11
CA VAL A 8 -8.00 -9.82 2.47
C VAL A 8 -7.29 -10.82 3.37
N ALA A 9 -7.11 -10.43 4.63
CA ALA A 9 -6.63 -11.30 5.68
C ALA A 9 -7.79 -11.62 6.62
N GLU A 10 -7.98 -12.90 6.90
CA GLU A 10 -9.03 -13.36 7.80
C GLU A 10 -8.43 -13.99 9.04
N ALA A 11 -9.05 -13.69 10.18
CA ALA A 11 -8.78 -14.40 11.42
C ALA A 11 -9.76 -15.55 11.56
N SER A 12 -9.53 -16.43 12.53
CA SER A 12 -10.47 -17.50 12.85
C SER A 12 -11.86 -16.92 13.13
N GLY A 13 -12.92 -17.60 12.69
CA GLY A 13 -14.29 -17.13 12.78
C GLY A 13 -14.70 -16.24 11.60
N GLU A 14 -13.97 -16.29 10.49
CA GLU A 14 -14.30 -15.61 9.24
C GLU A 14 -14.33 -14.08 9.37
N ARG A 15 -13.61 -13.54 10.36
CA ARG A 15 -13.53 -12.10 10.55
C ARG A 15 -12.39 -11.52 9.72
N ILE A 16 -12.69 -10.50 8.91
CA ILE A 16 -11.67 -9.80 8.15
C ILE A 16 -10.89 -8.88 9.10
N VAL A 17 -9.58 -9.03 9.12
CA VAL A 17 -8.68 -8.25 10.00
C VAL A 17 -7.74 -7.34 9.24
N GLY A 18 -7.76 -7.37 7.92
CA GLY A 18 -6.97 -6.48 7.10
C GLY A 18 -7.23 -6.68 5.62
N TYR A 19 -6.85 -5.70 4.82
CA TYR A 19 -6.95 -5.81 3.37
C TYR A 19 -5.96 -4.86 2.69
N VAL A 20 -5.69 -5.13 1.43
CA VAL A 20 -4.94 -4.26 0.55
C VAL A 20 -5.55 -4.27 -0.83
N VAL A 21 -5.61 -3.09 -1.47
CA VAL A 21 -6.19 -2.91 -2.80
C VAL A 21 -5.15 -2.25 -3.69
N ALA A 22 -5.02 -2.75 -4.91
CA ALA A 22 -4.13 -2.17 -5.90
C ALA A 22 -4.78 -2.17 -7.28
N LEU A 23 -4.36 -1.22 -8.10
CA LEU A 23 -4.67 -1.18 -9.54
C LEU A 23 -3.38 -1.37 -10.31
N ASP A 24 -3.48 -1.96 -11.50
CA ASP A 24 -2.37 -1.96 -12.43
C ASP A 24 -2.87 -1.75 -13.86
N ALA A 25 -2.03 -1.09 -14.65
CA ALA A 25 -2.24 -0.90 -16.07
C ALA A 25 -0.88 -0.94 -16.74
N ALA A 26 -0.76 -1.70 -17.83
CA ALA A 26 0.52 -1.95 -18.49
C ALA A 26 1.53 -2.50 -17.46
N ASP A 27 2.67 -1.84 -17.30
CA ASP A 27 3.71 -2.28 -16.35
C ASP A 27 3.76 -1.43 -15.08
N GLU A 28 2.73 -0.61 -14.84
CA GLU A 28 2.68 0.23 -13.64
C GLU A 28 1.52 -0.20 -12.74
N GLY A 29 1.79 -0.20 -11.43
CA GLY A 29 0.79 -0.47 -10.42
C GLY A 29 0.70 0.65 -9.39
N GLU A 30 -0.40 0.66 -8.66
CA GLU A 30 -0.64 1.61 -7.58
C GLU A 30 -1.33 0.91 -6.43
N ILE A 31 -0.77 1.02 -5.22
CA ILE A 31 -1.47 0.59 -4.01
C ILE A 31 -2.40 1.73 -3.60
N LEU A 32 -3.70 1.45 -3.59
CA LEU A 32 -4.72 2.45 -3.30
C LEU A 32 -5.05 2.53 -1.83
N ASN A 33 -5.03 1.39 -1.15
CA ASN A 33 -5.45 1.33 0.25
C ASN A 33 -4.87 0.10 0.93
N LEU A 34 -4.50 0.27 2.18
CA LEU A 34 -4.04 -0.79 3.08
C LEU A 34 -4.66 -0.52 4.43
N ALA A 35 -5.36 -1.49 4.99
CA ALA A 35 -5.97 -1.36 6.30
C ALA A 35 -5.71 -2.61 7.13
N VAL A 36 -5.44 -2.40 8.41
CA VAL A 36 -5.23 -3.47 9.40
C VAL A 36 -6.05 -3.12 10.63
N ALA A 37 -6.84 -4.08 11.09
CA ALA A 37 -7.65 -3.90 12.31
C ALA A 37 -6.74 -3.50 13.48
N PRO A 38 -7.19 -2.57 14.36
CA PRO A 38 -6.36 -2.10 15.47
C PRO A 38 -5.78 -3.22 16.33
N ALA A 39 -6.58 -4.28 16.58
CA ALA A 39 -6.13 -5.42 17.38
C ALA A 39 -5.01 -6.23 16.71
N MET A 40 -4.82 -6.08 15.41
CA MET A 40 -3.82 -6.82 14.64
C MET A 40 -2.61 -5.98 14.27
N ARG A 41 -2.54 -4.74 14.73
CA ARG A 41 -1.39 -3.89 14.48
C ARG A 41 -0.17 -4.41 15.22
N ARG A 42 1.01 -4.18 14.66
CA ARG A 42 2.30 -4.66 15.18
C ARG A 42 2.43 -6.18 15.22
N THR A 43 1.60 -6.88 14.43
CA THR A 43 1.69 -8.34 14.29
C THR A 43 2.43 -8.78 13.04
N GLY A 44 2.79 -7.81 12.17
CA GLY A 44 3.37 -8.10 10.86
C GLY A 44 2.33 -8.31 9.76
N LEU A 45 1.05 -8.14 10.05
CA LEU A 45 -0.01 -8.35 9.07
C LEU A 45 0.08 -7.35 7.91
N GLY A 46 0.31 -6.07 8.19
CA GLY A 46 0.48 -5.06 7.14
C GLY A 46 1.63 -5.40 6.21
N ARG A 47 2.75 -5.84 6.78
CA ARG A 47 3.91 -6.27 6.01
C ARG A 47 3.57 -7.46 5.11
N ALA A 48 2.86 -8.44 5.65
CA ALA A 48 2.45 -9.62 4.88
C ALA A 48 1.53 -9.25 3.73
N LEU A 49 0.55 -8.36 3.96
CA LEU A 49 -0.36 -7.91 2.92
C LEU A 49 0.35 -7.17 1.80
N VAL A 50 1.27 -6.28 2.14
CA VAL A 50 2.06 -5.56 1.13
C VAL A 50 2.94 -6.53 0.35
N HIS A 51 3.61 -7.45 1.04
CA HIS A 51 4.45 -8.45 0.40
C HIS A 51 3.65 -9.28 -0.62
N GLU A 52 2.49 -9.79 -0.21
CA GLU A 52 1.64 -10.60 -1.09
C GLU A 52 1.14 -9.77 -2.29
N MET A 53 0.74 -8.52 -2.06
CA MET A 53 0.29 -7.68 -3.17
C MET A 53 1.42 -7.40 -4.16
N LEU A 54 2.63 -7.16 -3.68
CA LEU A 54 3.78 -6.94 -4.57
C LEU A 54 4.08 -8.19 -5.40
N GLU A 55 3.90 -9.39 -4.82
CA GLU A 55 4.03 -10.65 -5.58
C GLU A 55 2.96 -10.76 -6.66
N VAL A 56 1.71 -10.43 -6.33
CA VAL A 56 0.60 -10.44 -7.31
C VAL A 56 0.91 -9.49 -8.46
N LEU A 57 1.35 -8.27 -8.16
CA LEU A 57 1.65 -7.29 -9.18
C LEU A 57 2.84 -7.71 -10.04
N SER A 58 3.88 -8.27 -9.42
CA SER A 58 5.04 -8.80 -10.14
C SER A 58 4.65 -9.89 -11.12
N ASP A 59 3.79 -10.81 -10.69
CA ASP A 59 3.30 -11.91 -11.54
C ASP A 59 2.48 -11.38 -12.73
N ARG A 60 1.92 -10.19 -12.60
CA ARG A 60 1.17 -9.54 -13.67
C ARG A 60 2.05 -8.69 -14.59
N GLY A 61 3.36 -8.67 -14.35
CA GLY A 61 4.31 -7.92 -15.18
C GLY A 61 4.49 -6.45 -14.76
N VAL A 62 4.03 -6.08 -13.57
CA VAL A 62 4.20 -4.71 -13.06
C VAL A 62 5.66 -4.49 -12.68
N ARG A 63 6.22 -3.39 -13.16
CA ARG A 63 7.63 -3.04 -12.95
C ARG A 63 7.83 -1.88 -12.00
N GLN A 64 6.82 -1.04 -11.86
CA GLN A 64 6.85 0.10 -10.93
C GLN A 64 5.56 0.15 -10.16
N VAL A 65 5.65 0.35 -8.85
CA VAL A 65 4.49 0.44 -7.97
C VAL A 65 4.55 1.79 -7.26
N TYR A 66 3.45 2.54 -7.36
CA TYR A 66 3.30 3.85 -6.73
C TYR A 66 2.31 3.78 -5.59
N LEU A 67 2.45 4.68 -4.64
CA LEU A 67 1.42 4.91 -3.63
C LEU A 67 1.57 6.32 -3.07
N GLU A 68 0.51 6.79 -2.43
CA GLU A 68 0.51 8.07 -1.73
C GLU A 68 0.22 7.83 -0.26
N VAL A 69 0.92 8.55 0.61
CA VAL A 69 0.78 8.42 2.05
C VAL A 69 0.83 9.80 2.69
N ARG A 70 0.05 10.00 3.78
CA ARG A 70 0.14 11.25 4.54
C ARG A 70 1.54 11.42 5.09
N GLU A 71 2.04 12.64 5.02
CA GLU A 71 3.37 12.97 5.54
C GLU A 71 3.52 12.56 7.00
N SER A 72 2.49 12.74 7.81
CA SER A 72 2.52 12.43 9.23
C SER A 72 2.40 10.94 9.56
N ASN A 73 2.07 10.10 8.56
CA ASN A 73 1.86 8.68 8.81
C ASN A 73 3.20 7.93 8.88
N ALA A 74 3.93 8.14 9.98
CA ALA A 74 5.25 7.55 10.17
C ALA A 74 5.25 6.02 10.12
N PRO A 75 4.30 5.30 10.74
CA PRO A 75 4.27 3.85 10.65
C PRO A 75 4.13 3.33 9.22
N ALA A 76 3.25 3.94 8.42
CA ALA A 76 3.07 3.53 7.03
C ALA A 76 4.31 3.84 6.20
N ARG A 77 4.90 5.02 6.40
CA ARG A 77 6.12 5.40 5.69
C ARG A 77 7.26 4.43 5.97
N ALA A 78 7.40 4.02 7.24
CA ALA A 78 8.43 3.04 7.63
C ALA A 78 8.14 1.68 7.01
N LEU A 79 6.89 1.24 6.99
CA LEU A 79 6.49 -0.02 6.38
C LEU A 79 6.87 -0.07 4.90
N TYR A 80 6.52 0.97 4.15
CA TYR A 80 6.82 1.01 2.73
C TYR A 80 8.32 1.15 2.45
N ALA A 81 9.03 1.95 3.25
CA ALA A 81 10.48 2.06 3.13
C ALA A 81 11.17 0.70 3.33
N ALA A 82 10.66 -0.10 4.28
CA ALA A 82 11.18 -1.44 4.52
C ALA A 82 11.00 -2.38 3.32
N HIS A 83 10.03 -2.10 2.46
CA HIS A 83 9.81 -2.85 1.21
C HIS A 83 10.58 -2.29 0.02
N GLY A 84 11.36 -1.22 0.22
CA GLY A 84 12.18 -0.64 -0.84
C GLY A 84 11.54 0.55 -1.55
N PHE A 85 10.39 1.03 -1.09
CA PHE A 85 9.78 2.23 -1.66
C PHE A 85 10.60 3.46 -1.33
N LYS A 86 10.71 4.38 -2.29
CA LYS A 86 11.44 5.63 -2.15
C LYS A 86 10.56 6.81 -2.48
N GLU A 87 10.78 7.93 -1.81
CA GLU A 87 10.06 9.15 -2.10
C GLU A 87 10.48 9.69 -3.47
N VAL A 88 9.48 9.91 -4.33
CA VAL A 88 9.72 10.43 -5.68
C VAL A 88 8.98 11.75 -5.92
N GLY A 89 8.11 12.15 -5.02
CA GLY A 89 7.37 13.39 -5.18
C GLY A 89 6.52 13.71 -3.97
N ARG A 90 5.79 14.80 -4.10
CA ARG A 90 4.95 15.30 -3.03
C ARG A 90 3.79 16.05 -3.66
N ARG A 91 2.57 15.81 -3.15
CA ARG A 91 1.39 16.59 -3.51
C ARG A 91 1.06 17.49 -2.33
N LYS A 92 1.25 18.78 -2.50
CA LYS A 92 1.05 19.74 -1.41
C LYS A 92 -0.43 19.87 -1.08
N GLN A 93 -0.75 19.87 0.22
CA GLN A 93 -2.10 20.08 0.74
C GLN A 93 -3.14 19.16 0.10
N TYR A 94 -2.73 17.92 -0.20
CA TYR A 94 -3.55 16.94 -0.91
C TYR A 94 -4.68 16.41 -0.04
N TYR A 95 -4.36 16.07 1.22
CA TYR A 95 -5.35 15.59 2.18
C TYR A 95 -6.05 16.75 2.86
N ARG A 96 -7.27 16.49 3.29
CA ARG A 96 -8.05 17.43 4.08
C ARG A 96 -8.39 16.80 5.41
N ARG A 97 -8.56 17.61 6.46
CA ARG A 97 -9.00 17.19 7.79
C ARG A 97 -8.05 16.20 8.48
N PRO A 98 -6.84 16.61 8.82
CA PRO A 98 -6.27 17.93 8.60
C PRO A 98 -5.70 18.09 7.20
N VAL A 99 -5.45 19.32 6.81
CA VAL A 99 -4.73 19.63 5.58
C VAL A 99 -3.30 19.15 5.73
N GLU A 100 -2.84 18.37 4.77
CA GLU A 100 -1.54 17.72 4.87
C GLU A 100 -1.05 17.31 3.49
N ASP A 101 0.26 17.32 3.31
CA ASP A 101 0.86 16.86 2.06
C ASP A 101 0.76 15.34 1.92
N ALA A 102 0.65 14.89 0.69
CA ALA A 102 0.84 13.49 0.35
C ALA A 102 2.29 13.29 -0.11
N ILE A 103 2.92 12.26 0.42
CA ILE A 103 4.22 11.82 -0.05
C ILE A 103 3.97 10.75 -1.10
N VAL A 104 4.56 10.93 -2.27
CA VAL A 104 4.45 9.94 -3.36
C VAL A 104 5.66 9.02 -3.27
N LEU A 105 5.40 7.73 -3.11
CA LEU A 105 6.42 6.70 -3.00
C LEU A 105 6.38 5.81 -4.24
N ARG A 106 7.54 5.28 -4.62
CA ARG A 106 7.66 4.36 -5.75
C ARG A 106 8.62 3.24 -5.43
N LEU A 107 8.23 2.03 -5.82
CA LEU A 107 9.09 0.85 -5.82
C LEU A 107 9.38 0.47 -7.27
N ASP A 108 10.64 0.32 -7.59
CA ASP A 108 11.08 -0.18 -8.90
C ASP A 108 11.48 -1.65 -8.76
N ALA A 109 10.89 -2.46 -9.61
CA ALA A 109 11.20 -3.90 -9.62
C ALA A 109 12.45 -4.19 -10.46
#